data_36a5ea5d6f00a4aebfb4c58d267de784
#
_entry.id   36a5ea5d6f00a4aebfb4c58d267de784
#
_cell.length_a   1.000
_cell.length_b   1.000
_cell.length_c   1.000
_cell.angle_alpha   90.00
_cell.angle_beta   90.00
_cell.angle_gamma   90.00
#
_symmetry.space_group_name_H-M   'P 1'
#
loop_
_entity.id
_entity.type
_entity.pdbx_description
1 polymer ?
#
loop_
_entity_poly.entity_id
_entity_poly.type
_entity_poly.pdbx_seq_one_letter_code
_entity_poly.pdbx_strand_id
1 'polypeptide(L)'
;KFIGGLRYTDKDTVDVVKMVLAGKVNKELVTLLSRNHGKALGLCGIDGDMLRAERKFGANGEDLGYVGDITSVNEQPILDALSNGYIPVIATVASDELGQTYNVNADTAAARIAAQLRAENLILMTDIAGLLRNKDDPSTLIPNVNVSEVPFLKRKGIISGGMIPKIDCCVEAVRRGVKKTAIIDGRVPHSILIETLSSEGIGTQFR
;
A
#
# COMPACT_ATOMS: atom_id res chain seq x y z
N LYS A 1 -18.07 8.35 5.67
CA LYS A 1 -17.61 9.74 5.80
C LYS A 1 -16.10 9.78 5.57
N PHE A 2 -15.59 10.80 4.86
CA PHE A 2 -14.15 11.04 4.67
C PHE A 2 -13.74 12.31 5.41
N ILE A 3 -12.57 12.28 6.02
CA ILE A 3 -11.94 13.41 6.73
C ILE A 3 -10.48 13.46 6.26
N GLY A 4 -10.06 14.60 5.67
CA GLY A 4 -8.68 14.75 5.17
C GLY A 4 -8.23 13.69 4.15
N GLY A 5 -9.16 13.13 3.35
CA GLY A 5 -8.87 12.05 2.40
C GLY A 5 -8.83 10.65 3.00
N LEU A 6 -8.94 10.50 4.33
CA LEU A 6 -9.02 9.23 5.02
C LEU A 6 -10.47 8.88 5.35
N ARG A 7 -10.80 7.59 5.33
CA ARG A 7 -12.14 7.10 5.68
C ARG A 7 -12.29 7.08 7.19
N TYR A 8 -13.22 7.88 7.73
CA TYR A 8 -13.63 7.74 9.12
C TYR A 8 -14.15 6.32 9.39
N THR A 9 -13.68 5.69 10.45
CA THR A 9 -14.01 4.31 10.80
C THR A 9 -14.52 4.26 12.24
N ASP A 10 -15.83 4.08 12.44
CA ASP A 10 -16.40 3.84 13.77
C ASP A 10 -16.22 2.39 14.22
N LYS A 11 -16.70 2.07 15.43
CA LYS A 11 -16.54 0.75 16.04
C LYS A 11 -17.17 -0.37 15.20
N ASP A 12 -18.39 -0.15 14.72
CA ASP A 12 -19.10 -1.16 13.92
C ASP A 12 -18.43 -1.32 12.56
N THR A 13 -17.98 -0.20 11.98
CA THR A 13 -17.24 -0.20 10.69
C THR A 13 -15.92 -0.96 10.79
N VAL A 14 -15.14 -0.84 11.89
CA VAL A 14 -13.86 -1.56 11.98
C VAL A 14 -14.05 -3.07 12.06
N ASP A 15 -15.11 -3.53 12.70
CA ASP A 15 -15.46 -4.96 12.76
C ASP A 15 -15.87 -5.48 11.38
N VAL A 16 -16.66 -4.71 10.62
CA VAL A 16 -16.99 -5.03 9.22
C VAL A 16 -15.73 -5.03 8.36
N VAL A 17 -14.85 -4.04 8.48
CA VAL A 17 -13.57 -3.97 7.76
C VAL A 17 -12.73 -5.23 8.02
N LYS A 18 -12.59 -5.65 9.27
CA LYS A 18 -11.88 -6.87 9.63
C LYS A 18 -12.49 -8.10 8.97
N MET A 19 -13.81 -8.28 9.05
CA MET A 19 -14.51 -9.41 8.44
C MET A 19 -14.36 -9.42 6.91
N VAL A 20 -14.50 -8.26 6.26
CA VAL A 20 -14.45 -8.17 4.80
C VAL A 20 -13.02 -8.32 4.30
N LEU A 21 -12.06 -7.56 4.83
CA LEU A 21 -10.68 -7.59 4.32
C LEU A 21 -9.97 -8.89 4.66
N ALA A 22 -9.99 -9.34 5.92
CA ALA A 22 -9.28 -10.54 6.33
C ALA A 22 -10.05 -11.84 6.01
N GLY A 23 -11.37 -11.81 6.09
CA GLY A 23 -12.21 -12.98 5.85
C GLY A 23 -12.56 -13.18 4.36
N LYS A 24 -13.20 -12.20 3.72
CA LYS A 24 -13.72 -12.33 2.37
C LYS A 24 -12.64 -12.05 1.31
N VAL A 25 -12.19 -10.81 1.21
CA VAL A 25 -11.30 -10.35 0.12
C VAL A 25 -9.96 -11.09 0.13
N ASN A 26 -9.35 -11.23 1.30
CA ASN A 26 -8.10 -11.97 1.46
C ASN A 26 -8.24 -13.41 0.93
N LYS A 27 -9.31 -14.12 1.31
CA LYS A 27 -9.53 -15.52 0.90
C LYS A 27 -9.91 -15.67 -0.58
N GLU A 28 -10.59 -14.70 -1.16
CA GLU A 28 -10.84 -14.63 -2.60
C GLU A 28 -9.53 -14.51 -3.38
N LEU A 29 -8.61 -13.62 -2.96
CA LEU A 29 -7.28 -13.46 -3.58
C LEU A 29 -6.43 -14.73 -3.43
N VAL A 30 -6.39 -15.32 -2.23
CA VAL A 30 -5.70 -16.60 -2.00
C VAL A 30 -6.22 -17.68 -2.92
N THR A 31 -7.55 -17.79 -3.08
CA THR A 31 -8.18 -18.78 -3.97
C THR A 31 -7.80 -18.52 -5.42
N LEU A 32 -7.82 -17.27 -5.89
CA LEU A 32 -7.44 -16.90 -7.26
C LEU A 32 -5.97 -17.25 -7.55
N LEU A 33 -5.05 -16.92 -6.65
CA LEU A 33 -3.63 -17.26 -6.79
C LEU A 33 -3.42 -18.77 -6.80
N SER A 34 -4.08 -19.51 -5.90
CA SER A 34 -3.97 -20.98 -5.82
C SER A 34 -4.50 -21.67 -7.07
N ARG A 35 -5.60 -21.18 -7.65
CA ARG A 35 -6.14 -21.69 -8.93
C ARG A 35 -5.16 -21.48 -10.11
N ASN A 36 -4.27 -20.49 -10.00
CA ASN A 36 -3.21 -20.23 -10.97
C ASN A 36 -1.85 -20.80 -10.52
N HIS A 37 -1.86 -21.88 -9.74
CA HIS A 37 -0.68 -22.62 -9.28
C HIS A 37 0.24 -21.85 -8.31
N GLY A 38 -0.20 -20.69 -7.79
CA GLY A 38 0.52 -19.97 -6.74
C GLY A 38 0.25 -20.61 -5.37
N LYS A 39 1.29 -20.87 -4.59
CA LYS A 39 1.15 -21.29 -3.18
C LYS A 39 0.83 -20.06 -2.33
N ALA A 40 -0.41 -19.62 -2.28
CA ALA A 40 -0.79 -18.42 -1.53
C ALA A 40 -1.18 -18.73 -0.08
N LEU A 41 -0.73 -17.87 0.84
CA LEU A 41 -1.08 -17.91 2.26
C LEU A 41 -1.72 -16.58 2.67
N GLY A 42 -2.96 -16.63 3.14
CA GLY A 42 -3.68 -15.44 3.59
C GLY A 42 -3.36 -15.11 5.04
N LEU A 43 -2.84 -13.92 5.25
CA LEU A 43 -2.49 -13.33 6.55
C LEU A 43 -3.27 -12.03 6.77
N CYS A 44 -3.38 -11.63 8.02
CA CYS A 44 -3.88 -10.33 8.44
C CYS A 44 -2.80 -9.65 9.28
N GLY A 45 -2.73 -8.34 9.30
CA GLY A 45 -1.73 -7.62 10.08
C GLY A 45 -1.75 -7.91 11.59
N ILE A 46 -2.86 -8.45 12.10
CA ILE A 46 -2.98 -8.90 13.50
C ILE A 46 -2.23 -10.23 13.74
N ASP A 47 -2.11 -11.09 12.71
CA ASP A 47 -1.51 -12.42 12.85
C ASP A 47 -0.02 -12.29 13.21
N GLY A 48 0.38 -12.93 14.32
CA GLY A 48 1.76 -12.88 14.80
C GLY A 48 2.24 -11.47 15.14
N ASP A 49 1.34 -10.56 15.49
CA ASP A 49 1.65 -9.15 15.75
C ASP A 49 2.40 -8.46 14.58
N MET A 50 2.09 -8.87 13.36
CA MET A 50 2.76 -8.41 12.15
C MET A 50 2.67 -6.89 11.96
N LEU A 51 1.50 -6.29 12.22
CA LEU A 51 1.30 -4.84 12.16
C LEU A 51 0.77 -4.33 13.50
N ARG A 52 1.59 -3.60 14.22
CA ARG A 52 1.18 -2.81 15.38
C ARG A 52 0.81 -1.41 14.93
N ALA A 53 -0.25 -0.89 15.50
CA ALA A 53 -0.74 0.45 15.18
C ALA A 53 -1.27 1.16 16.42
N GLU A 54 -1.26 2.48 16.35
CA GLU A 54 -1.94 3.36 17.29
C GLU A 54 -3.04 4.14 16.58
N ARG A 55 -3.92 4.79 17.35
CA ARG A 55 -5.01 5.61 16.80
C ARG A 55 -4.44 6.78 16.01
N LYS A 56 -4.87 6.90 14.75
CA LYS A 56 -4.50 8.01 13.87
C LYS A 56 -5.47 9.17 14.01
N PHE A 57 -4.90 10.38 14.08
CA PHE A 57 -5.66 11.63 14.01
C PHE A 57 -5.45 12.32 12.67
N GLY A 58 -6.41 13.14 12.25
CA GLY A 58 -6.28 13.98 11.07
C GLY A 58 -5.22 15.07 11.24
N ALA A 59 -4.88 15.77 10.15
CA ALA A 59 -3.83 16.79 10.14
C ALA A 59 -4.08 17.96 11.10
N ASN A 60 -5.35 18.27 11.41
CA ASN A 60 -5.74 19.30 12.36
C ASN A 60 -6.22 18.71 13.70
N GLY A 61 -5.88 17.44 13.99
CA GLY A 61 -6.27 16.76 15.22
C GLY A 61 -7.68 16.15 15.19
N GLU A 62 -8.30 16.03 14.00
CA GLU A 62 -9.62 15.41 13.89
C GLU A 62 -9.57 13.95 14.28
N ASP A 63 -10.58 13.50 15.03
CA ASP A 63 -10.75 12.11 15.36
C ASP A 63 -11.20 11.30 14.12
N LEU A 64 -10.41 10.34 13.71
CA LEU A 64 -10.69 9.43 12.60
C LEU A 64 -11.32 8.11 13.04
N GLY A 65 -11.62 7.96 14.33
CA GLY A 65 -12.14 6.73 14.91
C GLY A 65 -11.09 5.62 14.99
N TYR A 66 -11.42 4.46 14.47
CA TYR A 66 -10.54 3.28 14.47
C TYR A 66 -9.66 3.19 13.22
N VAL A 67 -9.14 4.31 12.78
CA VAL A 67 -8.08 4.38 11.77
C VAL A 67 -6.74 4.28 12.49
N GLY A 68 -5.85 3.41 12.00
CA GLY A 68 -4.53 3.16 12.59
C GLY A 68 -3.40 3.82 11.83
N ASP A 69 -2.38 4.24 12.58
CA ASP A 69 -1.05 4.55 12.08
C ASP A 69 -0.07 3.48 12.55
N ILE A 70 0.69 2.90 11.63
CA ILE A 70 1.58 1.77 11.96
C ILE A 70 2.77 2.26 12.77
N THR A 71 2.95 1.70 13.95
CA THR A 71 4.08 1.99 14.85
C THR A 71 5.24 1.03 14.61
N SER A 72 4.95 -0.26 14.39
CA SER A 72 5.98 -1.26 14.09
C SER A 72 5.46 -2.35 13.15
N VAL A 73 6.41 -3.01 12.47
CA VAL A 73 6.17 -4.17 11.61
C VAL A 73 7.04 -5.31 12.10
N ASN A 74 6.42 -6.45 12.44
CA ASN A 74 7.11 -7.71 12.66
C ASN A 74 7.13 -8.47 11.33
N GLU A 75 8.30 -8.53 10.69
CA GLU A 75 8.46 -9.20 9.40
C GLU A 75 8.50 -10.74 9.51
N GLN A 76 8.68 -11.31 10.70
CA GLN A 76 8.91 -12.74 10.85
C GLN A 76 7.81 -13.62 10.23
N PRO A 77 6.49 -13.36 10.42
CA PRO A 77 5.45 -14.15 9.78
C PRO A 77 5.51 -14.13 8.24
N ILE A 78 5.97 -12.99 7.67
CA ILE A 78 6.14 -12.86 6.21
C ILE A 78 7.34 -13.67 5.76
N LEU A 79 8.49 -13.55 6.45
CA LEU A 79 9.71 -14.28 6.13
C LEU A 79 9.51 -15.80 6.25
N ASP A 80 8.79 -16.24 7.27
CA ASP A 80 8.47 -17.66 7.47
C ASP A 80 7.57 -18.19 6.32
N ALA A 81 6.58 -17.42 5.88
CA ALA A 81 5.76 -17.78 4.74
C ALA A 81 6.61 -17.88 3.46
N LEU A 82 7.44 -16.88 3.19
CA LEU A 82 8.31 -16.83 2.00
C LEU A 82 9.33 -17.97 2.00
N SER A 83 9.97 -18.28 3.14
CA SER A 83 10.97 -19.36 3.26
C SER A 83 10.38 -20.75 3.00
N ASN A 84 9.08 -20.91 3.25
CA ASN A 84 8.33 -22.14 2.91
C ASN A 84 7.71 -22.12 1.52
N GLY A 85 8.06 -21.14 0.68
CA GLY A 85 7.62 -21.02 -0.71
C GLY A 85 6.17 -20.56 -0.89
N TYR A 86 5.59 -19.92 0.12
CA TYR A 86 4.28 -19.28 0.04
C TYR A 86 4.36 -17.86 -0.47
N ILE A 87 3.27 -17.41 -1.10
CA ILE A 87 3.01 -16.01 -1.46
C ILE A 87 2.11 -15.42 -0.35
N PRO A 88 2.63 -14.59 0.57
CA PRO A 88 1.81 -13.99 1.62
C PRO A 88 0.86 -12.95 1.03
N VAL A 89 -0.45 -13.11 1.29
CA VAL A 89 -1.51 -12.15 0.95
C VAL A 89 -1.97 -11.50 2.24
N ILE A 90 -1.67 -10.21 2.43
CA ILE A 90 -1.81 -9.54 3.71
C ILE A 90 -2.98 -8.57 3.69
N ALA A 91 -3.97 -8.77 4.59
CA ALA A 91 -5.01 -7.79 4.86
C ALA A 91 -4.49 -6.72 5.83
N THR A 92 -4.71 -5.45 5.51
CA THR A 92 -4.13 -4.30 6.23
C THR A 92 -4.98 -3.87 7.43
N VAL A 93 -5.23 -4.82 8.33
CA VAL A 93 -5.89 -4.62 9.62
C VAL A 93 -4.85 -4.84 10.71
N ALA A 94 -4.65 -3.87 11.57
CA ALA A 94 -3.64 -3.90 12.63
C ALA A 94 -4.27 -3.88 14.03
N SER A 95 -3.48 -4.10 15.07
CA SER A 95 -3.91 -3.94 16.46
C SER A 95 -2.88 -3.18 17.30
N ASP A 96 -3.33 -2.60 18.42
CA ASP A 96 -2.45 -2.11 19.46
C ASP A 96 -2.12 -3.20 20.49
N GLU A 97 -1.36 -2.83 21.52
CA GLU A 97 -0.96 -3.75 22.61
C GLU A 97 -2.15 -4.23 23.45
N LEU A 98 -3.25 -3.49 23.46
CA LEU A 98 -4.47 -3.85 24.17
C LEU A 98 -5.43 -4.71 23.34
N GLY A 99 -5.04 -5.05 22.09
CA GLY A 99 -5.87 -5.83 21.17
C GLY A 99 -6.96 -5.02 20.46
N GLN A 100 -6.93 -3.68 20.56
CA GLN A 100 -7.84 -2.85 19.79
C GLN A 100 -7.49 -2.90 18.30
N THR A 101 -8.48 -3.23 17.49
CA THR A 101 -8.33 -3.34 16.03
C THR A 101 -8.42 -1.96 15.37
N TYR A 102 -7.57 -1.74 14.36
CA TYR A 102 -7.55 -0.55 13.51
C TYR A 102 -7.58 -0.89 12.03
N ASN A 103 -8.32 -0.07 11.29
CA ASN A 103 -8.27 -0.03 9.83
C ASN A 103 -7.06 0.78 9.37
N VAL A 104 -6.16 0.18 8.61
CA VAL A 104 -4.94 0.85 8.12
C VAL A 104 -5.03 1.07 6.62
N ASN A 105 -4.58 2.23 6.16
CA ASN A 105 -4.47 2.51 4.73
C ASN A 105 -3.50 1.53 4.05
N ALA A 106 -3.93 0.92 2.95
CA ALA A 106 -3.19 -0.14 2.27
C ALA A 106 -1.84 0.34 1.70
N ASP A 107 -1.79 1.55 1.12
CA ASP A 107 -0.54 2.11 0.58
C ASP A 107 0.48 2.34 1.70
N THR A 108 0.02 2.85 2.85
CA THR A 108 0.84 3.04 4.05
C THR A 108 1.35 1.70 4.59
N ALA A 109 0.48 0.70 4.71
CA ALA A 109 0.88 -0.63 5.18
C ALA A 109 1.89 -1.28 4.24
N ALA A 110 1.66 -1.22 2.92
CA ALA A 110 2.57 -1.75 1.92
C ALA A 110 3.95 -1.07 1.98
N ALA A 111 3.99 0.26 2.12
CA ALA A 111 5.24 1.01 2.24
C ALA A 111 6.03 0.62 3.51
N ARG A 112 5.33 0.48 4.65
CA ARG A 112 5.96 0.09 5.93
C ARG A 112 6.49 -1.35 5.89
N ILE A 113 5.72 -2.30 5.34
CA ILE A 113 6.14 -3.68 5.16
C ILE A 113 7.34 -3.76 4.21
N ALA A 114 7.26 -3.10 3.04
CA ALA A 114 8.34 -3.10 2.06
C ALA A 114 9.65 -2.52 2.64
N ALA A 115 9.56 -1.44 3.41
CA ALA A 115 10.70 -0.84 4.08
C ALA A 115 11.32 -1.79 5.12
N GLN A 116 10.51 -2.44 5.95
CA GLN A 116 10.97 -3.39 6.97
C GLN A 116 11.67 -4.60 6.34
N LEU A 117 11.09 -5.15 5.26
CA LEU A 117 11.66 -6.25 4.49
C LEU A 117 12.88 -5.84 3.65
N ARG A 118 13.22 -4.55 3.56
CA ARG A 118 14.20 -4.00 2.61
C ARG A 118 13.94 -4.49 1.18
N ALA A 119 12.68 -4.42 0.78
CA ALA A 119 12.23 -4.91 -0.51
C ALA A 119 12.98 -4.21 -1.66
N GLU A 120 13.24 -4.93 -2.74
CA GLU A 120 13.82 -4.34 -3.93
C GLU A 120 12.82 -3.42 -4.65
N ASN A 121 11.57 -3.85 -4.71
CA ASN A 121 10.50 -3.13 -5.40
C ASN A 121 9.25 -3.07 -4.54
N LEU A 122 8.58 -1.91 -4.53
CA LEU A 122 7.21 -1.74 -4.07
C LEU A 122 6.37 -1.27 -5.25
N ILE A 123 5.33 -2.02 -5.61
CA ILE A 123 4.43 -1.67 -6.71
C ILE A 123 3.05 -1.37 -6.13
N LEU A 124 2.60 -0.13 -6.28
CA LEU A 124 1.24 0.30 -5.94
C LEU A 124 0.35 0.19 -7.19
N MET A 125 -0.57 -0.76 -7.16
CA MET A 125 -1.56 -0.93 -8.22
C MET A 125 -2.75 -0.03 -7.96
N THR A 126 -3.15 0.74 -8.97
CA THR A 126 -4.24 1.71 -8.88
C THR A 126 -5.08 1.69 -10.16
N ASP A 127 -6.05 2.59 -10.28
CA ASP A 127 -6.91 2.79 -11.45
C ASP A 127 -6.45 3.95 -12.35
N ILE A 128 -5.18 4.36 -12.22
CA ILE A 128 -4.56 5.40 -13.05
C ILE A 128 -3.23 4.92 -13.61
N ALA A 129 -2.85 5.41 -14.79
CA ALA A 129 -1.63 5.01 -15.50
C ALA A 129 -0.33 5.33 -14.72
N GLY A 130 -0.38 6.33 -13.86
CA GLY A 130 0.77 6.86 -13.12
C GLY A 130 0.66 8.38 -12.98
N LEU A 131 1.78 9.07 -12.83
CA LEU A 131 1.83 10.52 -12.74
C LEU A 131 1.89 11.16 -14.13
N LEU A 132 0.87 11.94 -14.48
CA LEU A 132 0.79 12.67 -15.75
C LEU A 132 1.19 14.13 -15.54
N ARG A 133 1.91 14.73 -16.50
CA ARG A 133 2.15 16.20 -16.50
C ARG A 133 0.85 16.97 -16.71
N ASN A 134 -0.01 16.46 -17.57
CA ASN A 134 -1.37 16.92 -17.79
C ASN A 134 -2.32 15.74 -17.51
N LYS A 135 -3.13 15.85 -16.48
CA LYS A 135 -4.06 14.79 -16.04
C LYS A 135 -5.06 14.33 -17.11
N ASP A 136 -5.34 15.21 -18.09
CA ASP A 136 -6.30 14.97 -19.17
C ASP A 136 -5.62 14.40 -20.44
N ASP A 137 -4.29 14.20 -20.43
CA ASP A 137 -3.52 13.67 -21.55
C ASP A 137 -2.62 12.49 -21.13
N PRO A 138 -3.03 11.24 -21.41
CA PRO A 138 -2.25 10.05 -21.07
C PRO A 138 -0.85 9.99 -21.70
N SER A 139 -0.63 10.70 -22.83
CA SER A 139 0.69 10.73 -23.49
C SER A 139 1.75 11.48 -22.67
N THR A 140 1.32 12.21 -21.63
CA THR A 140 2.20 13.01 -20.77
C THR A 140 2.67 12.27 -19.53
N LEU A 141 2.61 10.92 -19.53
CA LEU A 141 3.09 10.09 -18.45
C LEU A 141 4.56 10.39 -18.13
N ILE A 142 4.85 10.55 -16.84
CA ILE A 142 6.21 10.72 -16.33
C ILE A 142 6.71 9.34 -15.88
N PRO A 143 7.58 8.68 -16.64
CA PRO A 143 7.97 7.30 -16.34
C PRO A 143 8.90 7.20 -15.12
N ASN A 144 9.72 8.22 -14.87
CA ASN A 144 10.68 8.24 -13.77
C ASN A 144 10.65 9.57 -13.03
N VAL A 145 10.65 9.50 -11.70
CA VAL A 145 10.71 10.66 -10.79
C VAL A 145 11.77 10.40 -9.73
N ASN A 146 12.72 11.31 -9.59
CA ASN A 146 13.60 11.31 -8.44
C ASN A 146 12.80 11.81 -7.21
N VAL A 147 12.92 11.14 -6.05
CA VAL A 147 12.19 11.54 -4.85
C VAL A 147 12.49 12.96 -4.40
N SER A 148 13.67 13.50 -4.77
CA SER A 148 14.02 14.90 -4.50
C SER A 148 13.21 15.91 -5.32
N GLU A 149 12.63 15.49 -6.45
CA GLU A 149 11.83 16.36 -7.34
C GLU A 149 10.36 16.47 -6.88
N VAL A 150 9.90 15.55 -6.04
CA VAL A 150 8.50 15.49 -5.59
C VAL A 150 8.00 16.80 -4.99
N PRO A 151 8.76 17.51 -4.12
CA PRO A 151 8.31 18.81 -3.61
C PRO A 151 8.11 19.87 -4.71
N PHE A 152 8.92 19.85 -5.75
CA PHE A 152 8.77 20.74 -6.91
C PHE A 152 7.50 20.39 -7.70
N LEU A 153 7.27 19.11 -7.99
CA LEU A 153 6.10 18.65 -8.72
C LEU A 153 4.78 18.94 -7.96
N LYS A 154 4.80 18.87 -6.62
CA LYS A 154 3.67 19.31 -5.78
C LYS A 154 3.41 20.81 -5.93
N ARG A 155 4.45 21.66 -5.84
CA ARG A 155 4.29 23.11 -6.04
C ARG A 155 3.79 23.50 -7.42
N LYS A 156 4.12 22.73 -8.44
CA LYS A 156 3.63 22.92 -9.83
C LYS A 156 2.21 22.39 -10.06
N GLY A 157 1.59 21.77 -9.05
CA GLY A 157 0.24 21.20 -9.16
C GLY A 157 0.17 19.91 -10.00
N ILE A 158 1.31 19.38 -10.44
CA ILE A 158 1.38 18.09 -11.17
C ILE A 158 0.99 16.95 -10.22
N ILE A 159 1.48 17.00 -8.97
CA ILE A 159 1.06 16.09 -7.91
C ILE A 159 -0.03 16.79 -7.10
N SER A 160 -1.28 16.31 -7.21
CA SER A 160 -2.43 16.91 -6.54
C SER A 160 -3.47 15.87 -6.12
N GLY A 161 -4.40 16.26 -5.24
CA GLY A 161 -5.54 15.44 -4.84
C GLY A 161 -5.14 14.08 -4.26
N GLY A 162 -5.83 13.04 -4.69
CA GLY A 162 -5.62 11.66 -4.23
C GLY A 162 -4.26 11.04 -4.56
N MET A 163 -3.48 11.67 -5.47
CA MET A 163 -2.11 11.22 -5.77
C MET A 163 -1.11 11.58 -4.67
N ILE A 164 -1.35 12.65 -3.92
CA ILE A 164 -0.44 13.11 -2.87
C ILE A 164 -0.11 12.00 -1.87
N PRO A 165 -1.10 11.36 -1.20
CA PRO A 165 -0.79 10.32 -0.21
C PRO A 165 -0.11 9.09 -0.83
N LYS A 166 -0.45 8.71 -2.07
CA LYS A 166 0.20 7.58 -2.75
C LYS A 166 1.68 7.86 -3.02
N ILE A 167 1.98 9.02 -3.57
CA ILE A 167 3.37 9.43 -3.86
C ILE A 167 4.14 9.61 -2.55
N ASP A 168 3.52 10.13 -1.50
CA ASP A 168 4.17 10.25 -0.19
C ASP A 168 4.55 8.87 0.37
N CYS A 169 3.71 7.85 0.20
CA CYS A 169 4.04 6.46 0.55
C CYS A 169 5.23 5.93 -0.29
N CYS A 170 5.26 6.20 -1.59
CA CYS A 170 6.39 5.84 -2.44
C CYS A 170 7.71 6.51 -1.98
N VAL A 171 7.67 7.82 -1.73
CA VAL A 171 8.82 8.59 -1.25
C VAL A 171 9.30 8.08 0.11
N GLU A 172 8.38 7.82 1.04
CA GLU A 172 8.72 7.28 2.35
C GLU A 172 9.39 5.91 2.24
N ALA A 173 8.85 5.02 1.41
CA ALA A 173 9.42 3.69 1.20
C ALA A 173 10.86 3.76 0.64
N VAL A 174 11.10 4.60 -0.37
CA VAL A 174 12.46 4.81 -0.91
C VAL A 174 13.41 5.37 0.14
N ARG A 175 12.99 6.39 0.90
CA ARG A 175 13.81 6.98 1.98
C ARG A 175 14.13 5.99 3.10
N ARG A 176 13.29 4.98 3.29
CA ARG A 176 13.50 3.90 4.26
C ARG A 176 14.26 2.70 3.69
N GLY A 177 14.74 2.77 2.45
CA GLY A 177 15.66 1.79 1.87
C GLY A 177 15.06 0.83 0.85
N VAL A 178 13.79 0.99 0.44
CA VAL A 178 13.27 0.30 -0.75
C VAL A 178 13.98 0.86 -1.98
N LYS A 179 14.53 -0.01 -2.83
CA LYS A 179 15.38 0.44 -3.96
C LYS A 179 14.58 1.21 -5.01
N LYS A 180 13.35 0.77 -5.29
CA LYS A 180 12.46 1.36 -6.29
C LYS A 180 11.00 1.21 -5.87
N THR A 181 10.20 2.24 -6.08
CA THR A 181 8.75 2.13 -5.97
C THR A 181 8.09 2.51 -7.28
N ALA A 182 6.94 1.93 -7.59
CA ALA A 182 6.20 2.23 -8.80
C ALA A 182 4.70 2.38 -8.53
N ILE A 183 4.05 3.27 -9.27
CA ILE A 183 2.58 3.37 -9.35
C ILE A 183 2.19 2.95 -10.76
N ILE A 184 1.33 1.92 -10.86
CA ILE A 184 0.90 1.35 -12.15
C ILE A 184 -0.61 1.21 -12.21
N ASP A 185 -1.16 1.16 -13.43
CA ASP A 185 -2.57 0.82 -13.66
C ASP A 185 -2.79 -0.69 -13.53
N GLY A 186 -3.44 -1.11 -12.46
CA GLY A 186 -3.76 -2.51 -12.20
C GLY A 186 -4.84 -3.09 -13.12
N ARG A 187 -5.53 -2.27 -13.93
CA ARG A 187 -6.53 -2.73 -14.90
C ARG A 187 -5.89 -3.21 -16.21
N VAL A 188 -4.63 -2.83 -16.44
CA VAL A 188 -3.89 -3.32 -17.61
C VAL A 188 -3.46 -4.77 -17.38
N PRO A 189 -3.84 -5.71 -18.27
CA PRO A 189 -3.41 -7.09 -18.15
C PRO A 189 -1.88 -7.21 -18.10
N HIS A 190 -1.38 -8.04 -17.20
CA HIS A 190 0.05 -8.30 -17.00
C HIS A 190 0.89 -7.08 -16.61
N SER A 191 0.28 -6.00 -16.09
CA SER A 191 0.97 -4.76 -15.72
C SER A 191 2.15 -4.98 -14.77
N ILE A 192 2.04 -5.90 -13.80
CA ILE A 192 3.15 -6.26 -12.90
C ILE A 192 4.33 -6.85 -13.67
N LEU A 193 4.08 -7.75 -14.64
CA LEU A 193 5.13 -8.35 -15.46
C LEU A 193 5.82 -7.30 -16.33
N ILE A 194 5.05 -6.41 -16.94
CA ILE A 194 5.60 -5.32 -17.77
C ILE A 194 6.47 -4.42 -16.89
N GLU A 195 5.99 -4.03 -15.70
CA GLU A 195 6.74 -3.16 -14.78
C GLU A 195 8.03 -3.82 -14.28
N THR A 196 8.02 -5.12 -14.02
CA THR A 196 9.17 -5.81 -13.43
C THR A 196 10.18 -6.32 -14.45
N LEU A 197 9.75 -6.69 -15.66
CA LEU A 197 10.57 -7.36 -16.65
C LEU A 197 10.98 -6.46 -17.82
N SER A 198 10.40 -5.27 -17.98
CA SER A 198 10.83 -4.32 -18.99
C SER A 198 11.74 -3.23 -18.39
N SER A 199 12.59 -2.64 -19.23
CA SER A 199 13.50 -1.56 -18.82
C SER A 199 12.78 -0.24 -18.54
N GLU A 200 11.68 0.02 -19.22
CA GLU A 200 10.93 1.28 -19.13
C GLU A 200 9.79 1.24 -18.13
N GLY A 201 9.28 0.03 -17.82
CA GLY A 201 8.09 -0.13 -17.00
C GLY A 201 6.81 0.25 -17.75
N ILE A 202 5.71 0.40 -17.00
CA ILE A 202 4.40 0.79 -17.56
C ILE A 202 3.79 2.00 -16.84
N GLY A 203 4.30 2.34 -15.68
CA GLY A 203 3.77 3.40 -14.82
C GLY A 203 4.78 4.48 -14.51
N THR A 204 4.70 5.03 -13.30
CA THR A 204 5.67 6.00 -12.78
C THR A 204 6.52 5.36 -11.69
N GLN A 205 7.82 5.34 -11.89
CA GLN A 205 8.81 4.84 -10.93
C GLN A 205 9.38 5.99 -10.10
N PHE A 206 9.59 5.74 -8.79
CA PHE A 206 10.26 6.66 -7.86
C PHE A 206 11.52 6.01 -7.30
N ARG A 207 12.62 6.77 -7.27
CA ARG A 207 13.95 6.33 -6.82
C ARG A 207 14.81 7.49 -6.29
#